data_07d38d6d43a811f560bcdf793d76f2e7
#
_entry.id   07d38d6d43a811f560bcdf793d76f2e7
#
_cell.length_a   1.000
_cell.length_b   1.000
_cell.length_c   1.000
_cell.angle_alpha   90.00
_cell.angle_beta   90.00
_cell.angle_gamma   90.00
#
_symmetry.space_group_name_H-M   'P 1'
#
loop_
_entity.id
_entity.type
_entity.pdbx_description
1 polymer ?
#
loop_
_entity_poly.entity_id
_entity_poly.type
_entity_poly.pdbx_seq_one_letter_code
_entity_poly.pdbx_strand_id
1 'polypeptide(L)'
;MVFSTILFLFRFLPITLALYYLTPAKLKNTVLFVCSLVFYCWGEVRFFPVMLALILINYLCGLGLERMEDKPAARTALLLVALAGSLGMLFYFKYANFVLSSLNSLFGTQFAAIQGISTLPLGISFYTFQTLSYTIDVYRRDVKTEHNIIDFGAYVVMFPQLIAGPIVKYRDVSAQLHVYEHRYSLRQIEEGMTLFTFGLAKKVLLADAVGALWTDIIGIQNSPSTTYVGLGNASTALVWLGVIAYSLQLYFDFSGYSMMAIGMGKMLGFDFPQNFNYPYISRSITEFWRRWHMTLSGWFREYVYIPLGGNRKGLKRQIFNLFVVELLTGIWHGADWNFICWGLYYFILLAVEKLLLLKYLEKGKVWPHIYTLFLVVVGWAMFVGNDWGVGFNYLFYKLFVPAGGVSPVYFLRNYGVLLAVSVVCCTPLIEKIWDLLKKRTATRVATVLVLLVLSTAYVVGSTNSPFLYFNF
;
A
#
# COMPACT_ATOMS: atom_id res chain seq x y z
N MET A 1 7.63 -11.54 8.72
CA MET A 1 6.75 -11.36 9.92
C MET A 1 5.64 -10.39 9.55
N VAL A 2 4.38 -10.57 10.01
CA VAL A 2 3.24 -9.70 9.70
C VAL A 2 2.81 -8.99 10.98
N PHE A 3 2.38 -7.72 10.91
CA PHE A 3 2.04 -6.90 12.10
C PHE A 3 0.87 -7.44 12.91
N SER A 4 -0.05 -8.18 12.29
CA SER A 4 -1.19 -8.83 12.95
C SER A 4 -0.90 -10.24 13.47
N THR A 5 0.35 -10.62 13.69
CA THR A 5 0.70 -11.93 14.26
C THR A 5 1.00 -11.84 15.75
N ILE A 6 0.68 -12.91 16.50
CA ILE A 6 0.99 -13.02 17.94
C ILE A 6 2.49 -12.79 18.19
N LEU A 7 3.34 -13.37 17.34
CA LEU A 7 4.79 -13.22 17.44
C LEU A 7 5.22 -11.75 17.32
N PHE A 8 4.63 -11.00 16.40
CA PHE A 8 4.92 -9.58 16.24
C PHE A 8 4.41 -8.77 17.44
N LEU A 9 3.13 -8.95 17.80
CA LEU A 9 2.44 -8.16 18.83
C LEU A 9 3.06 -8.33 20.23
N PHE A 10 3.41 -9.55 20.60
CA PHE A 10 3.80 -9.88 21.98
C PHE A 10 5.29 -10.21 22.18
N ARG A 11 6.05 -10.34 21.10
CA ARG A 11 7.51 -10.55 21.21
C ARG A 11 8.28 -9.48 20.46
N PHE A 12 8.15 -9.40 19.14
CA PHE A 12 9.01 -8.50 18.36
C PHE A 12 8.81 -7.03 18.72
N LEU A 13 7.57 -6.52 18.66
CA LEU A 13 7.28 -5.10 18.91
C LEU A 13 7.66 -4.65 20.35
N PRO A 14 7.25 -5.36 21.43
CA PRO A 14 7.64 -4.99 22.79
C PRO A 14 9.14 -5.02 23.02
N ILE A 15 9.84 -6.07 22.54
CA ILE A 15 11.29 -6.18 22.67
C ILE A 15 11.99 -5.05 21.93
N THR A 16 11.57 -4.77 20.68
CA THR A 16 12.15 -3.70 19.87
C THR A 16 11.94 -2.34 20.52
N LEU A 17 10.75 -2.03 21.02
CA LEU A 17 10.48 -0.78 21.74
C LEU A 17 11.28 -0.67 23.04
N ALA A 18 11.38 -1.74 23.82
CA ALA A 18 12.19 -1.77 25.03
C ALA A 18 13.68 -1.50 24.72
N LEU A 19 14.26 -2.21 23.75
CA LEU A 19 15.63 -1.97 23.29
C LEU A 19 15.81 -0.53 22.81
N TYR A 20 14.89 -0.02 22.01
CA TYR A 20 14.97 1.35 21.47
C TYR A 20 14.90 2.42 22.57
N TYR A 21 14.02 2.26 23.56
CA TYR A 21 13.87 3.25 24.63
C TYR A 21 15.02 3.20 25.63
N LEU A 22 15.57 2.01 25.93
CA LEU A 22 16.70 1.84 26.84
C LEU A 22 18.04 2.23 26.19
N THR A 23 18.10 2.32 24.87
CA THR A 23 19.35 2.64 24.15
C THR A 23 19.69 4.14 24.27
N PRO A 24 20.98 4.49 24.50
CA PRO A 24 21.45 5.87 24.46
C PRO A 24 21.09 6.57 23.16
N ALA A 25 20.82 7.86 23.23
CA ALA A 25 20.31 8.67 22.13
C ALA A 25 21.07 8.49 20.80
N LYS A 26 22.40 8.49 20.83
CA LYS A 26 23.28 8.35 19.65
C LYS A 26 23.21 7.00 18.96
N LEU A 27 22.77 5.94 19.65
CA LEU A 27 22.70 4.57 19.11
C LEU A 27 21.29 4.15 18.69
N LYS A 28 20.27 5.02 18.85
CA LYS A 28 18.89 4.69 18.54
C LYS A 28 18.67 4.27 17.07
N ASN A 29 19.30 4.96 16.12
CA ASN A 29 19.23 4.59 14.71
C ASN A 29 19.91 3.25 14.43
N THR A 30 21.03 2.94 15.11
CA THR A 30 21.70 1.63 14.99
C THR A 30 20.81 0.50 15.50
N VAL A 31 20.17 0.67 16.67
CA VAL A 31 19.22 -0.33 17.18
C VAL A 31 18.02 -0.48 16.25
N LEU A 32 17.47 0.63 15.76
CA LEU A 32 16.36 0.60 14.81
C LEU A 32 16.76 -0.12 13.51
N PHE A 33 17.95 0.17 12.97
CA PHE A 33 18.49 -0.50 11.80
C PHE A 33 18.60 -2.02 12.01
N VAL A 34 19.25 -2.45 13.11
CA VAL A 34 19.45 -3.88 13.41
C VAL A 34 18.11 -4.59 13.63
N CYS A 35 17.22 -4.03 14.45
CA CYS A 35 15.90 -4.64 14.67
C CYS A 35 15.08 -4.74 13.36
N SER A 36 15.17 -3.74 12.50
CA SER A 36 14.48 -3.76 11.20
C SER A 36 15.07 -4.81 10.25
N LEU A 37 16.39 -5.02 10.28
CA LEU A 37 17.02 -6.11 9.53
C LEU A 37 16.58 -7.48 10.05
N VAL A 38 16.50 -7.66 11.38
CA VAL A 38 15.96 -8.89 11.97
C VAL A 38 14.51 -9.11 11.53
N PHE A 39 13.68 -8.07 11.53
CA PHE A 39 12.30 -8.14 11.05
C PHE A 39 12.21 -8.59 9.59
N TYR A 40 13.04 -8.02 8.71
CA TYR A 40 13.09 -8.38 7.30
C TYR A 40 13.57 -9.82 7.11
N CYS A 41 14.69 -10.19 7.71
CA CYS A 41 15.29 -11.52 7.60
C CYS A 41 14.41 -12.62 8.18
N TRP A 42 13.54 -12.31 9.15
CA TRP A 42 12.56 -13.29 9.66
C TRP A 42 11.58 -13.77 8.59
N GLY A 43 11.25 -12.91 7.64
CA GLY A 43 10.35 -13.25 6.52
C GLY A 43 11.08 -13.67 5.26
N GLU A 44 12.28 -13.12 5.00
CA GLU A 44 12.93 -13.20 3.69
C GLU A 44 14.46 -13.06 3.75
N VAL A 45 15.14 -14.08 4.23
CA VAL A 45 16.61 -14.07 4.32
C VAL A 45 17.28 -14.06 2.94
N ARG A 46 16.68 -14.73 1.95
CA ARG A 46 17.28 -14.94 0.64
C ARG A 46 17.59 -13.63 -0.10
N PHE A 47 16.69 -12.65 -0.01
CA PHE A 47 16.81 -11.38 -0.75
C PHE A 47 17.36 -10.22 0.09
N PHE A 48 17.80 -10.48 1.30
CA PHE A 48 18.49 -9.51 2.13
C PHE A 48 19.67 -8.81 1.41
N PRO A 49 20.54 -9.53 0.65
CA PRO A 49 21.64 -8.88 -0.07
C PRO A 49 21.15 -7.89 -1.15
N VAL A 50 20.00 -8.13 -1.77
CA VAL A 50 19.40 -7.23 -2.79
C VAL A 50 19.04 -5.89 -2.15
N MET A 51 18.41 -5.91 -0.98
CA MET A 51 18.07 -4.71 -0.24
C MET A 51 19.31 -3.92 0.18
N LEU A 52 20.35 -4.60 0.69
CA LEU A 52 21.63 -3.94 1.03
C LEU A 52 22.34 -3.35 -0.20
N ALA A 53 22.29 -4.03 -1.34
CA ALA A 53 22.88 -3.53 -2.58
C ALA A 53 22.17 -2.23 -3.03
N LEU A 54 20.82 -2.15 -2.94
CA LEU A 54 20.08 -0.94 -3.26
C LEU A 54 20.38 0.22 -2.30
N ILE A 55 20.51 -0.06 -1.00
CA ILE A 55 20.96 0.92 -0.01
C ILE A 55 22.33 1.47 -0.41
N LEU A 56 23.29 0.57 -0.68
CA LEU A 56 24.66 0.95 -0.99
C LEU A 56 24.77 1.76 -2.28
N ILE A 57 24.08 1.33 -3.36
CA ILE A 57 24.07 2.06 -4.64
C ILE A 57 23.58 3.49 -4.44
N ASN A 58 22.41 3.67 -3.81
CA ASN A 58 21.81 4.99 -3.64
C ASN A 58 22.59 5.87 -2.65
N TYR A 59 23.15 5.28 -1.59
CA TYR A 59 24.03 5.99 -0.66
C TYR A 59 25.30 6.51 -1.34
N LEU A 60 26.00 5.66 -2.08
CA LEU A 60 27.23 6.04 -2.79
C LEU A 60 26.94 7.07 -3.90
N CYS A 61 25.83 6.92 -4.63
CA CYS A 61 25.38 7.91 -5.60
C CYS A 61 25.08 9.26 -4.93
N GLY A 62 24.45 9.27 -3.75
CA GLY A 62 24.21 10.48 -2.97
C GLY A 62 25.51 11.20 -2.60
N LEU A 63 26.49 10.49 -2.05
CA LEU A 63 27.81 11.04 -1.75
C LEU A 63 28.54 11.55 -3.00
N GLY A 64 28.40 10.81 -4.12
CA GLY A 64 28.98 11.23 -5.40
C GLY A 64 28.34 12.49 -5.97
N LEU A 65 27.02 12.64 -5.82
CA LEU A 65 26.27 13.82 -6.25
C LEU A 65 26.73 15.10 -5.54
N GLU A 66 27.04 15.00 -4.26
CA GLU A 66 27.61 16.11 -3.49
C GLU A 66 29.04 16.44 -3.92
N ARG A 67 29.92 15.42 -4.02
CA ARG A 67 31.32 15.61 -4.46
C ARG A 67 31.45 16.19 -5.86
N MET A 68 30.47 15.95 -6.72
CA MET A 68 30.46 16.39 -8.12
C MET A 68 29.54 17.62 -8.31
N GLU A 69 29.39 18.47 -7.28
CA GLU A 69 28.43 19.59 -7.30
C GLU A 69 28.60 20.53 -8.49
N ASP A 70 29.85 20.80 -8.89
CA ASP A 70 30.21 21.69 -9.99
C ASP A 70 30.26 20.99 -11.38
N LYS A 71 29.96 19.70 -11.46
CA LYS A 71 30.04 18.89 -12.69
C LYS A 71 28.68 18.34 -13.12
N PRO A 72 27.85 19.12 -13.86
CA PRO A 72 26.47 18.72 -14.19
C PRO A 72 26.38 17.38 -14.92
N ALA A 73 27.29 17.08 -15.86
CA ALA A 73 27.29 15.82 -16.58
C ALA A 73 27.57 14.62 -15.66
N ALA A 74 28.52 14.75 -14.72
CA ALA A 74 28.81 13.71 -13.74
C ALA A 74 27.64 13.49 -12.78
N ARG A 75 26.97 14.55 -12.34
CA ARG A 75 25.76 14.45 -11.53
C ARG A 75 24.65 13.69 -12.26
N THR A 76 24.41 14.03 -13.53
CA THR A 76 23.41 13.32 -14.35
C THR A 76 23.79 11.84 -14.54
N ALA A 77 25.06 11.53 -14.79
CA ALA A 77 25.53 10.16 -14.89
C ALA A 77 25.30 9.36 -13.59
N LEU A 78 25.59 9.95 -12.42
CA LEU A 78 25.34 9.30 -11.11
C LEU A 78 23.84 9.07 -10.87
N LEU A 79 23.00 10.02 -11.22
CA LEU A 79 21.55 9.83 -11.16
C LEU A 79 21.09 8.68 -12.05
N LEU A 80 21.60 8.61 -13.30
CA LEU A 80 21.27 7.52 -14.22
C LEU A 80 21.75 6.15 -13.69
N VAL A 81 22.92 6.09 -13.05
CA VAL A 81 23.43 4.87 -12.39
C VAL A 81 22.48 4.43 -11.27
N ALA A 82 22.04 5.35 -10.40
CA ALA A 82 21.10 5.03 -9.34
C ALA A 82 19.74 4.56 -9.89
N LEU A 83 19.21 5.25 -10.92
CA LEU A 83 17.96 4.85 -11.59
C LEU A 83 18.10 3.49 -12.25
N ALA A 84 19.14 3.27 -13.03
CA ALA A 84 19.39 1.99 -13.74
C ALA A 84 19.58 0.84 -12.75
N GLY A 85 20.36 1.03 -11.69
CA GLY A 85 20.58 0.00 -10.66
C GLY A 85 19.28 -0.34 -9.91
N SER A 86 18.54 0.68 -9.45
CA SER A 86 17.33 0.47 -8.64
C SER A 86 16.17 -0.06 -9.49
N LEU A 87 15.90 0.54 -10.64
CA LEU A 87 14.81 0.08 -11.54
C LEU A 87 15.20 -1.22 -12.25
N GLY A 88 16.49 -1.43 -12.54
CA GLY A 88 16.99 -2.68 -13.12
C GLY A 88 16.79 -3.88 -12.19
N MET A 89 17.09 -3.73 -10.89
CA MET A 89 16.80 -4.75 -9.88
C MET A 89 15.30 -5.01 -9.76
N LEU A 90 14.48 -3.94 -9.67
CA LEU A 90 13.02 -4.09 -9.65
C LEU A 90 12.51 -4.79 -10.91
N PHE A 91 13.00 -4.42 -12.09
CA PHE A 91 12.62 -5.06 -13.35
C PHE A 91 13.00 -6.54 -13.35
N TYR A 92 14.23 -6.88 -12.98
CA TYR A 92 14.72 -8.25 -12.97
C TYR A 92 13.87 -9.16 -12.08
N PHE A 93 13.60 -8.75 -10.83
CA PHE A 93 12.86 -9.59 -9.90
C PHE A 93 11.34 -9.58 -10.12
N LYS A 94 10.77 -8.50 -10.59
CA LYS A 94 9.31 -8.37 -10.71
C LYS A 94 8.79 -8.61 -12.13
N TYR A 95 9.48 -8.13 -13.15
CA TYR A 95 8.91 -8.06 -14.50
C TYR A 95 9.57 -8.98 -15.52
N ALA A 96 10.79 -9.47 -15.29
CA ALA A 96 11.52 -10.22 -16.30
C ALA A 96 10.75 -11.45 -16.82
N ASN A 97 10.21 -12.29 -15.94
CA ASN A 97 9.42 -13.46 -16.32
C ASN A 97 8.08 -13.10 -16.98
N PHE A 98 7.44 -12.03 -16.55
CA PHE A 98 6.23 -11.52 -17.19
C PHE A 98 6.49 -11.08 -18.65
N VAL A 99 7.58 -10.37 -18.87
CA VAL A 99 7.98 -9.95 -20.23
C VAL A 99 8.29 -11.17 -21.10
N LEU A 100 9.07 -12.14 -20.59
CA LEU A 100 9.39 -13.36 -21.32
C LEU A 100 8.13 -14.18 -21.68
N SER A 101 7.21 -14.36 -20.74
CA SER A 101 5.94 -15.05 -20.98
C SER A 101 5.06 -14.31 -21.98
N SER A 102 5.01 -12.98 -21.91
CA SER A 102 4.27 -12.15 -22.85
C SER A 102 4.85 -12.22 -24.27
N LEU A 103 6.19 -12.20 -24.41
CA LEU A 103 6.85 -12.39 -25.71
C LEU A 103 6.57 -13.78 -26.30
N ASN A 104 6.63 -14.83 -25.46
CA ASN A 104 6.28 -16.19 -25.88
C ASN A 104 4.84 -16.26 -26.40
N SER A 105 3.91 -15.63 -25.70
CA SER A 105 2.50 -15.62 -26.10
C SER A 105 2.24 -14.82 -27.37
N LEU A 106 2.89 -13.66 -27.55
CA LEU A 106 2.65 -12.75 -28.67
C LEU A 106 3.37 -13.19 -29.96
N PHE A 107 4.58 -13.73 -29.85
CA PHE A 107 5.44 -14.04 -30.99
C PHE A 107 5.70 -15.54 -31.21
N GLY A 108 5.10 -16.41 -30.37
CA GLY A 108 5.32 -17.86 -30.47
C GLY A 108 6.75 -18.29 -30.13
N THR A 109 7.50 -17.45 -29.39
CA THR A 109 8.85 -17.77 -28.93
C THR A 109 8.82 -18.76 -27.76
N GLN A 110 9.96 -19.38 -27.44
CA GLN A 110 10.07 -20.35 -26.34
C GLN A 110 11.18 -19.95 -25.36
N PHE A 111 11.18 -18.69 -24.93
CA PHE A 111 12.13 -18.24 -23.92
C PHE A 111 11.85 -18.96 -22.60
N ALA A 112 12.87 -19.57 -22.00
CA ALA A 112 12.77 -20.19 -20.70
C ALA A 112 12.58 -19.14 -19.60
N ALA A 113 11.71 -19.44 -18.62
CA ALA A 113 11.58 -18.60 -17.43
C ALA A 113 12.90 -18.60 -16.64
N ILE A 114 13.27 -17.43 -16.13
CA ILE A 114 14.45 -17.27 -15.29
C ILE A 114 14.17 -17.99 -13.97
N GLN A 115 14.95 -19.03 -13.69
CA GLN A 115 14.84 -19.77 -12.45
C GLN A 115 15.40 -18.95 -11.29
N GLY A 116 14.79 -19.15 -10.10
CA GLY A 116 15.25 -18.48 -8.88
C GLY A 116 14.67 -17.10 -8.61
N ILE A 117 13.86 -16.53 -9.52
CA ILE A 117 13.09 -15.29 -9.31
C ILE A 117 11.58 -15.56 -9.27
N SER A 118 11.18 -16.78 -8.95
CA SER A 118 9.75 -17.15 -8.81
C SER A 118 9.07 -16.47 -7.62
N THR A 119 9.86 -16.00 -6.64
CA THR A 119 9.37 -15.25 -5.49
C THR A 119 9.92 -13.83 -5.53
N LEU A 120 9.03 -12.85 -5.37
CA LEU A 120 9.38 -11.43 -5.34
C LEU A 120 10.06 -11.08 -4.00
N PRO A 121 11.21 -10.36 -3.99
CA PRO A 121 11.78 -9.85 -2.74
C PRO A 121 10.77 -8.96 -2.00
N LEU A 122 10.48 -9.31 -0.76
CA LEU A 122 9.48 -8.62 0.05
C LEU A 122 9.77 -7.12 0.15
N GLY A 123 8.80 -6.28 -0.23
CA GLY A 123 8.92 -4.83 -0.16
C GLY A 123 9.81 -4.17 -1.24
N ILE A 124 10.31 -4.90 -2.25
CA ILE A 124 11.24 -4.33 -3.26
C ILE A 124 10.67 -3.08 -3.94
N SER A 125 9.39 -3.06 -4.25
CA SER A 125 8.72 -1.89 -4.85
C SER A 125 8.74 -0.67 -3.94
N PHE A 126 8.60 -0.87 -2.62
CA PHE A 126 8.59 0.21 -1.62
C PHE A 126 9.99 0.77 -1.39
N TYR A 127 10.97 -0.07 -1.03
CA TYR A 127 12.30 0.44 -0.75
C TYR A 127 13.03 0.94 -2.02
N THR A 128 12.67 0.47 -3.21
CA THR A 128 13.12 1.09 -4.47
C THR A 128 12.63 2.53 -4.58
N PHE A 129 11.36 2.79 -4.33
CA PHE A 129 10.81 4.15 -4.39
C PHE A 129 11.37 5.06 -3.30
N GLN A 130 11.62 4.53 -2.11
CA GLN A 130 12.25 5.27 -1.02
C GLN A 130 13.68 5.68 -1.36
N THR A 131 14.52 4.74 -1.79
CA THR A 131 15.91 5.01 -2.15
C THR A 131 16.02 5.95 -3.37
N LEU A 132 15.18 5.75 -4.40
CA LEU A 132 15.14 6.64 -5.55
C LEU A 132 14.70 8.06 -5.18
N SER A 133 13.70 8.21 -4.28
CA SER A 133 13.27 9.54 -3.83
C SER A 133 14.44 10.31 -3.19
N TYR A 134 15.23 9.64 -2.34
CA TYR A 134 16.43 10.24 -1.75
C TYR A 134 17.42 10.70 -2.83
N THR A 135 17.82 9.82 -3.75
CA THR A 135 18.83 10.16 -4.76
C THR A 135 18.37 11.27 -5.69
N ILE A 136 17.07 11.27 -6.07
CA ILE A 136 16.48 12.34 -6.91
C ILE A 136 16.43 13.66 -6.13
N ASP A 137 16.04 13.64 -4.85
CA ASP A 137 15.95 14.86 -4.02
C ASP A 137 17.34 15.45 -3.74
N VAL A 138 18.40 14.62 -3.54
CA VAL A 138 19.80 15.08 -3.47
C VAL A 138 20.24 15.68 -4.82
N TYR A 139 19.92 15.04 -5.94
CA TYR A 139 20.22 15.57 -7.27
C TYR A 139 19.56 16.94 -7.50
N ARG A 140 18.32 17.13 -7.06
CA ARG A 140 17.57 18.39 -7.14
C ARG A 140 18.02 19.42 -6.12
N ARG A 141 18.83 19.06 -5.13
CA ARG A 141 19.24 19.87 -3.97
C ARG A 141 18.08 20.19 -3.02
N ASP A 142 17.03 19.37 -3.04
CA ASP A 142 15.87 19.50 -2.15
C ASP A 142 16.19 18.99 -0.74
N VAL A 143 17.17 18.06 -0.60
CA VAL A 143 17.68 17.54 0.67
C VAL A 143 19.20 17.52 0.69
N LYS A 144 19.78 17.57 1.90
CA LYS A 144 21.21 17.37 2.12
C LYS A 144 21.56 15.90 1.99
N THR A 145 22.80 15.65 1.55
CA THR A 145 23.34 14.29 1.47
C THR A 145 23.50 13.69 2.87
N GLU A 146 23.08 12.43 3.03
CA GLU A 146 23.31 11.66 4.24
C GLU A 146 24.72 11.08 4.23
N HIS A 147 25.49 11.37 5.29
CA HIS A 147 26.87 10.91 5.44
C HIS A 147 27.00 9.65 6.31
N ASN A 148 25.97 9.30 7.05
CA ASN A 148 25.95 8.13 7.91
C ASN A 148 25.17 7.00 7.25
N ILE A 149 25.85 5.96 6.79
CA ILE A 149 25.21 4.80 6.15
C ILE A 149 24.23 4.08 7.07
N ILE A 150 24.43 4.13 8.39
CA ILE A 150 23.51 3.51 9.37
C ILE A 150 22.22 4.32 9.43
N ASP A 151 22.28 5.64 9.41
CA ASP A 151 21.10 6.50 9.44
C ASP A 151 20.31 6.38 8.12
N PHE A 152 21.01 6.35 6.98
CA PHE A 152 20.39 6.08 5.69
C PHE A 152 19.79 4.66 5.62
N GLY A 153 20.55 3.66 6.07
CA GLY A 153 20.05 2.28 6.16
C GLY A 153 18.85 2.16 7.08
N ALA A 154 18.89 2.79 8.27
CA ALA A 154 17.77 2.81 9.21
C ALA A 154 16.50 3.41 8.57
N TYR A 155 16.64 4.50 7.80
CA TYR A 155 15.54 5.06 7.03
C TYR A 155 14.94 4.04 6.05
N VAL A 156 15.77 3.40 5.23
CA VAL A 156 15.29 2.50 4.16
C VAL A 156 14.63 1.24 4.73
N VAL A 157 15.28 0.60 5.74
CA VAL A 157 14.79 -0.69 6.27
C VAL A 157 13.82 -0.55 7.42
N MET A 158 13.46 0.64 7.86
CA MET A 158 12.60 0.88 9.02
C MET A 158 11.33 0.01 8.97
N PHE A 159 11.24 -0.96 9.89
CA PHE A 159 10.24 -2.04 9.83
C PHE A 159 8.79 -1.57 9.73
N PRO A 160 8.35 -0.42 10.33
CA PRO A 160 6.97 0.01 10.18
C PRO A 160 6.57 0.34 8.73
N GLN A 161 7.50 0.86 7.92
CA GLN A 161 7.21 1.30 6.55
C GLN A 161 7.67 0.32 5.46
N LEU A 162 8.58 -0.62 5.80
CA LEU A 162 9.37 -1.40 4.83
C LEU A 162 8.53 -2.23 3.86
N ILE A 163 7.44 -2.82 4.30
CA ILE A 163 6.73 -3.86 3.52
C ILE A 163 5.51 -3.29 2.79
N ALA A 164 4.63 -2.56 3.49
CA ALA A 164 3.39 -2.01 2.93
C ALA A 164 2.89 -0.78 3.71
N GLY A 165 3.78 -0.08 4.39
CA GLY A 165 3.49 1.19 5.04
C GLY A 165 3.26 2.33 4.03
N PRO A 166 3.08 3.57 4.50
CA PRO A 166 3.18 4.74 3.64
C PRO A 166 4.53 4.78 2.93
N ILE A 167 4.58 5.23 1.68
CA ILE A 167 5.85 5.51 1.01
C ILE A 167 6.39 6.82 1.59
N VAL A 168 7.26 6.67 2.59
CA VAL A 168 7.90 7.80 3.29
C VAL A 168 9.13 8.22 2.51
N LYS A 169 9.22 9.49 2.14
CA LYS A 169 10.39 10.05 1.47
C LYS A 169 11.45 10.42 2.50
N TYR A 170 12.72 10.43 2.12
CA TYR A 170 13.80 10.81 3.03
C TYR A 170 13.59 12.20 3.66
N ARG A 171 13.13 13.18 2.86
CA ARG A 171 12.84 14.55 3.35
C ARG A 171 11.75 14.61 4.41
N ASP A 172 10.82 13.63 4.44
CA ASP A 172 9.71 13.63 5.39
C ASP A 172 10.19 13.25 6.82
N VAL A 173 11.32 12.54 6.92
CA VAL A 173 11.86 12.01 8.20
C VAL A 173 13.31 12.41 8.49
N SER A 174 14.01 13.03 7.54
CA SER A 174 15.44 13.37 7.68
C SER A 174 15.74 14.21 8.92
N ALA A 175 14.91 15.21 9.23
CA ALA A 175 15.07 16.03 10.42
C ALA A 175 14.97 15.17 11.70
N GLN A 176 14.05 14.20 11.75
CA GLN A 176 13.82 13.34 12.91
C GLN A 176 14.92 12.27 13.06
N LEU A 177 15.53 11.82 11.96
CA LEU A 177 16.68 10.90 12.00
C LEU A 177 17.86 11.51 12.75
N HIS A 178 18.08 12.83 12.68
CA HIS A 178 19.19 13.55 13.29
C HIS A 178 18.85 14.15 14.67
N VAL A 179 17.61 14.03 15.16
CA VAL A 179 17.24 14.39 16.51
C VAL A 179 17.52 13.20 17.43
N TYR A 180 18.64 13.22 18.12
CA TYR A 180 19.04 12.13 19.02
C TYR A 180 18.41 12.25 20.40
N GLU A 181 18.28 13.46 20.95
CA GLU A 181 17.67 13.73 22.25
C GLU A 181 16.21 14.15 22.08
N HIS A 182 15.34 13.69 22.99
CA HIS A 182 13.91 14.03 22.99
C HIS A 182 13.17 13.73 21.66
N ARG A 183 13.59 12.70 20.93
CA ARG A 183 12.96 12.31 19.65
C ARG A 183 11.49 11.96 19.80
N TYR A 184 11.05 11.48 20.96
CA TYR A 184 9.66 11.11 21.25
C TYR A 184 9.21 11.66 22.60
N SER A 185 7.91 11.84 22.73
CA SER A 185 7.24 12.23 23.97
C SER A 185 6.24 11.16 24.40
N LEU A 186 5.87 11.13 25.68
CA LEU A 186 4.83 10.21 26.18
C LEU A 186 3.51 10.39 25.41
N ARG A 187 3.19 11.62 25.03
CA ARG A 187 2.00 11.91 24.21
C ARG A 187 2.09 11.27 22.83
N GLN A 188 3.24 11.34 22.15
CA GLN A 188 3.43 10.69 20.86
C GLN A 188 3.34 9.16 20.96
N ILE A 189 3.87 8.58 22.04
CA ILE A 189 3.75 7.15 22.31
C ILE A 189 2.27 6.76 22.48
N GLU A 190 1.50 7.53 23.29
CA GLU A 190 0.08 7.29 23.51
C GLU A 190 -0.73 7.41 22.19
N GLU A 191 -0.49 8.45 21.41
CA GLU A 191 -1.08 8.63 20.09
C GLU A 191 -0.71 7.47 19.14
N GLY A 192 0.55 7.06 19.17
CA GLY A 192 1.06 5.94 18.37
C GLY A 192 0.40 4.61 18.73
N MET A 193 0.28 4.30 20.02
CA MET A 193 -0.41 3.10 20.51
C MET A 193 -1.89 3.10 20.12
N THR A 194 -2.53 4.25 20.22
CA THR A 194 -3.94 4.42 19.81
C THR A 194 -4.11 4.13 18.32
N LEU A 195 -3.31 4.76 17.46
CA LEU A 195 -3.33 4.53 16.01
C LEU A 195 -3.03 3.08 15.66
N PHE A 196 -2.03 2.47 16.31
CA PHE A 196 -1.70 1.07 16.11
C PHE A 196 -2.89 0.16 16.43
N THR A 197 -3.55 0.38 17.58
CA THR A 197 -4.71 -0.41 18.01
C THR A 197 -5.89 -0.25 17.06
N PHE A 198 -6.20 0.96 16.60
CA PHE A 198 -7.25 1.17 15.60
C PHE A 198 -6.90 0.53 14.25
N GLY A 199 -5.63 0.59 13.82
CA GLY A 199 -5.15 -0.07 12.62
C GLY A 199 -5.30 -1.59 12.71
N LEU A 200 -4.91 -2.18 13.85
CA LEU A 200 -5.08 -3.60 14.13
C LEU A 200 -6.56 -4.01 14.12
N ALA A 201 -7.42 -3.24 14.78
CA ALA A 201 -8.87 -3.49 14.79
C ALA A 201 -9.47 -3.44 13.38
N LYS A 202 -9.09 -2.47 12.54
CA LYS A 202 -9.50 -2.41 11.13
C LYS A 202 -9.07 -3.67 10.37
N LYS A 203 -7.82 -4.14 10.56
CA LYS A 203 -7.29 -5.32 9.88
C LYS A 203 -8.05 -6.58 10.32
N VAL A 204 -8.09 -6.86 11.62
CA VAL A 204 -8.56 -8.17 12.09
C VAL A 204 -10.08 -8.26 12.27
N LEU A 205 -10.72 -7.18 12.74
CA LEU A 205 -12.17 -7.20 13.02
C LEU A 205 -13.02 -6.84 11.80
N LEU A 206 -12.48 -6.07 10.85
CA LEU A 206 -13.23 -5.67 9.65
C LEU A 206 -12.69 -6.35 8.39
N ALA A 207 -11.41 -6.15 8.04
CA ALA A 207 -10.88 -6.66 6.78
C ALA A 207 -10.93 -8.19 6.71
N ASP A 208 -10.42 -8.89 7.70
CA ASP A 208 -10.37 -10.36 7.69
C ASP A 208 -11.79 -10.95 7.76
N ALA A 209 -12.69 -10.35 8.56
CA ALA A 209 -14.06 -10.81 8.67
C ALA A 209 -14.88 -10.60 7.38
N VAL A 210 -14.71 -9.44 6.70
CA VAL A 210 -15.37 -9.19 5.40
C VAL A 210 -14.68 -10.00 4.29
N GLY A 211 -13.39 -10.24 4.40
CA GLY A 211 -12.63 -11.08 3.49
C GLY A 211 -13.11 -12.54 3.46
N ALA A 212 -13.55 -13.06 4.60
CA ALA A 212 -14.18 -14.38 4.66
C ALA A 212 -15.42 -14.45 3.76
N LEU A 213 -16.25 -13.39 3.73
CA LEU A 213 -17.41 -13.33 2.83
C LEU A 213 -17.00 -13.40 1.35
N TRP A 214 -15.94 -12.68 0.94
CA TRP A 214 -15.40 -12.79 -0.41
C TRP A 214 -14.96 -14.23 -0.73
N THR A 215 -14.22 -14.85 0.19
CA THR A 215 -13.74 -16.23 0.03
C THR A 215 -14.88 -17.23 -0.06
N ASP A 216 -15.93 -17.07 0.74
CA ASP A 216 -17.09 -17.96 0.74
C ASP A 216 -17.86 -17.87 -0.59
N ILE A 217 -17.95 -16.70 -1.21
CA ILE A 217 -18.73 -16.46 -2.44
C ILE A 217 -17.95 -16.84 -3.69
N ILE A 218 -16.74 -16.28 -3.85
CA ILE A 218 -15.96 -16.38 -5.10
C ILE A 218 -14.95 -17.52 -5.02
N GLY A 219 -14.34 -17.70 -3.86
CA GLY A 219 -13.29 -18.68 -3.64
C GLY A 219 -11.89 -18.14 -3.96
N ILE A 220 -10.89 -18.84 -3.42
CA ILE A 220 -9.50 -18.63 -3.79
C ILE A 220 -9.19 -19.66 -4.86
N GLN A 221 -8.74 -19.23 -6.03
CA GLN A 221 -8.50 -20.08 -7.21
C GLN A 221 -7.59 -21.30 -6.94
N ASN A 222 -6.77 -21.27 -5.90
CA ASN A 222 -5.80 -22.32 -5.57
C ASN A 222 -6.14 -23.15 -4.33
N SER A 223 -7.33 -23.00 -3.72
CA SER A 223 -7.74 -23.79 -2.54
C SER A 223 -9.16 -24.33 -2.69
N PRO A 224 -9.30 -25.51 -3.30
CA PRO A 224 -10.64 -26.13 -3.55
C PRO A 224 -11.44 -26.43 -2.27
N SER A 225 -10.78 -26.48 -1.11
CA SER A 225 -11.39 -26.99 0.13
C SER A 225 -12.14 -25.96 0.96
N THR A 226 -12.15 -24.66 0.56
CA THR A 226 -12.72 -23.57 1.39
C THR A 226 -13.81 -22.74 0.72
N THR A 227 -14.23 -23.08 -0.48
CA THR A 227 -15.23 -22.30 -1.22
C THR A 227 -16.61 -22.91 -1.06
N TYR A 228 -17.52 -22.18 -0.41
CA TYR A 228 -18.92 -22.62 -0.23
C TYR A 228 -19.74 -22.60 -1.51
N VAL A 229 -19.57 -21.56 -2.33
CA VAL A 229 -20.37 -21.34 -3.53
C VAL A 229 -19.54 -21.52 -4.79
N GLY A 230 -18.47 -20.73 -4.92
CA GLY A 230 -17.66 -20.61 -6.12
C GLY A 230 -18.34 -19.75 -7.20
N LEU A 231 -17.50 -19.09 -8.00
CA LEU A 231 -17.96 -18.17 -9.05
C LEU A 231 -18.93 -18.81 -10.05
N GLY A 232 -18.79 -20.10 -10.34
CA GLY A 232 -19.64 -20.83 -11.26
C GLY A 232 -21.11 -20.93 -10.81
N ASN A 233 -21.35 -21.10 -9.51
CA ASN A 233 -22.67 -21.30 -8.92
C ASN A 233 -23.31 -19.99 -8.40
N ALA A 234 -22.55 -18.91 -8.30
CA ALA A 234 -23.05 -17.65 -7.79
C ALA A 234 -23.97 -16.94 -8.80
N SER A 235 -25.10 -16.41 -8.33
CA SER A 235 -25.90 -15.49 -9.13
C SER A 235 -25.17 -14.17 -9.33
N THR A 236 -25.53 -13.40 -10.37
CA THR A 236 -24.94 -12.06 -10.61
C THR A 236 -25.03 -11.16 -9.38
N ALA A 237 -26.16 -11.15 -8.68
CA ALA A 237 -26.32 -10.37 -7.45
C ALA A 237 -25.36 -10.82 -6.33
N LEU A 238 -25.09 -12.11 -6.21
CA LEU A 238 -24.14 -12.64 -5.24
C LEU A 238 -22.70 -12.31 -5.62
N VAL A 239 -22.36 -12.32 -6.92
CA VAL A 239 -21.03 -11.89 -7.40
C VAL A 239 -20.78 -10.42 -7.06
N TRP A 240 -21.77 -9.52 -7.28
CA TRP A 240 -21.66 -8.13 -6.85
C TRP A 240 -21.45 -7.99 -5.36
N LEU A 241 -22.16 -8.75 -4.54
CA LEU A 241 -21.94 -8.77 -3.08
C LEU A 241 -20.51 -9.18 -2.74
N GLY A 242 -19.97 -10.20 -3.42
CA GLY A 242 -18.57 -10.63 -3.25
C GLY A 242 -17.57 -9.53 -3.60
N VAL A 243 -17.73 -8.85 -4.75
CA VAL A 243 -16.82 -7.77 -5.15
C VAL A 243 -16.93 -6.54 -4.23
N ILE A 244 -18.12 -6.24 -3.70
CA ILE A 244 -18.29 -5.19 -2.67
C ILE A 244 -17.56 -5.61 -1.38
N ALA A 245 -17.69 -6.87 -0.96
CA ALA A 245 -16.95 -7.37 0.21
C ALA A 245 -15.44 -7.28 0.00
N TYR A 246 -14.92 -7.67 -1.15
CA TYR A 246 -13.51 -7.50 -1.50
C TYR A 246 -13.08 -6.02 -1.47
N SER A 247 -13.89 -5.12 -1.99
CA SER A 247 -13.60 -3.67 -1.97
C SER A 247 -13.46 -3.13 -0.54
N LEU A 248 -14.34 -3.57 0.37
CA LEU A 248 -14.26 -3.22 1.80
C LEU A 248 -13.04 -3.86 2.47
N GLN A 249 -12.79 -5.16 2.18
CA GLN A 249 -11.61 -5.87 2.66
C GLN A 249 -10.33 -5.14 2.28
N LEU A 250 -10.15 -4.82 1.00
CA LEU A 250 -8.96 -4.15 0.49
C LEU A 250 -8.72 -2.79 1.18
N TYR A 251 -9.78 -2.01 1.39
CA TYR A 251 -9.67 -0.74 2.10
C TYR A 251 -9.27 -0.90 3.55
N PHE A 252 -9.94 -1.77 4.31
CA PHE A 252 -9.63 -1.94 5.73
C PHE A 252 -8.31 -2.63 5.97
N ASP A 253 -7.94 -3.59 5.13
CA ASP A 253 -6.66 -4.26 5.18
C ASP A 253 -5.51 -3.27 4.99
N PHE A 254 -5.53 -2.52 3.91
CA PHE A 254 -4.44 -1.60 3.58
C PHE A 254 -4.45 -0.34 4.46
N SER A 255 -5.62 0.26 4.74
CA SER A 255 -5.69 1.41 5.65
C SER A 255 -5.36 1.04 7.09
N GLY A 256 -5.72 -0.17 7.53
CA GLY A 256 -5.37 -0.71 8.84
C GLY A 256 -3.87 -0.92 8.98
N TYR A 257 -3.24 -1.56 8.00
CA TYR A 257 -1.80 -1.74 7.95
C TYR A 257 -1.04 -0.40 7.95
N SER A 258 -1.48 0.53 7.11
CA SER A 258 -0.90 1.88 7.04
C SER A 258 -1.03 2.64 8.37
N MET A 259 -2.18 2.50 9.05
CA MET A 259 -2.41 3.12 10.36
C MET A 259 -1.55 2.48 11.46
N MET A 260 -1.33 1.16 11.45
CA MET A 260 -0.37 0.50 12.34
C MET A 260 1.04 1.01 12.11
N ALA A 261 1.46 1.15 10.84
CA ALA A 261 2.77 1.69 10.48
C ALA A 261 2.99 3.12 10.99
N ILE A 262 2.01 4.01 10.78
CA ILE A 262 2.04 5.39 11.29
C ILE A 262 2.09 5.40 12.82
N GLY A 263 1.31 4.54 13.47
CA GLY A 263 1.31 4.40 14.93
C GLY A 263 2.68 3.97 15.48
N MET A 264 3.32 2.99 14.85
CA MET A 264 4.67 2.56 15.21
C MET A 264 5.71 3.65 14.94
N GLY A 265 5.60 4.36 13.81
CA GLY A 265 6.44 5.52 13.52
C GLY A 265 6.38 6.54 14.67
N LYS A 266 5.16 6.92 15.10
CA LYS A 266 4.97 7.85 16.22
C LYS A 266 5.58 7.34 17.52
N MET A 267 5.43 6.06 17.85
CA MET A 267 6.08 5.47 19.05
C MET A 267 7.61 5.58 18.98
N LEU A 268 8.19 5.51 17.79
CA LEU A 268 9.64 5.65 17.57
C LEU A 268 10.08 7.12 17.40
N GLY A 269 9.15 8.07 17.39
CA GLY A 269 9.42 9.51 17.23
C GLY A 269 9.48 9.99 15.78
N PHE A 270 8.85 9.28 14.86
CA PHE A 270 8.73 9.65 13.44
C PHE A 270 7.29 9.97 13.08
N ASP A 271 7.09 11.04 12.33
CA ASP A 271 5.79 11.43 11.78
C ASP A 271 5.67 10.98 10.32
N PHE A 272 5.05 9.82 10.11
CA PHE A 272 4.79 9.32 8.76
C PHE A 272 3.58 10.00 8.14
N PRO A 273 3.60 10.23 6.81
CA PRO A 273 2.48 10.84 6.11
C PRO A 273 1.24 9.95 6.11
N GLN A 274 0.06 10.58 6.14
CA GLN A 274 -1.21 9.90 6.00
C GLN A 274 -1.34 9.25 4.61
N ASN A 275 -1.89 8.02 4.57
CA ASN A 275 -2.01 7.27 3.33
C ASN A 275 -3.47 7.12 2.83
N PHE A 276 -4.46 7.26 3.72
CA PHE A 276 -5.89 7.15 3.42
C PHE A 276 -6.70 8.23 4.11
N ASN A 277 -7.71 8.78 3.42
CA ASN A 277 -8.65 9.76 3.96
C ASN A 277 -10.07 9.48 3.47
N TYR A 278 -10.73 8.45 4.01
CA TYR A 278 -12.11 8.05 3.68
C TYR A 278 -12.39 8.04 2.16
N PRO A 279 -11.68 7.22 1.36
CA PRO A 279 -11.75 7.29 -0.10
C PRO A 279 -13.14 6.96 -0.67
N TYR A 280 -13.94 6.14 0.00
CA TYR A 280 -15.24 5.70 -0.50
C TYR A 280 -16.36 6.75 -0.37
N ILE A 281 -16.09 7.92 0.26
CA ILE A 281 -17.00 9.06 0.21
C ILE A 281 -16.68 10.04 -0.91
N SER A 282 -15.79 9.70 -1.83
CA SER A 282 -15.39 10.57 -2.93
C SER A 282 -16.52 10.79 -3.94
N ARG A 283 -16.53 11.97 -4.56
CA ARG A 283 -17.53 12.40 -5.55
C ARG A 283 -17.02 12.33 -6.99
N SER A 284 -15.76 11.91 -7.18
CA SER A 284 -15.12 11.71 -8.48
C SER A 284 -13.94 10.75 -8.33
N ILE A 285 -13.52 10.13 -9.43
CA ILE A 285 -12.30 9.30 -9.47
C ILE A 285 -11.07 10.17 -9.17
N THR A 286 -11.07 11.42 -9.62
CA THR A 286 -10.03 12.41 -9.28
C THR A 286 -9.94 12.64 -7.76
N GLU A 287 -11.06 12.77 -7.07
CA GLU A 287 -11.08 12.89 -5.61
C GLU A 287 -10.69 11.59 -4.92
N PHE A 288 -11.14 10.45 -5.45
CA PHE A 288 -10.81 9.13 -4.92
C PHE A 288 -9.29 8.94 -4.82
N TRP A 289 -8.53 9.20 -5.87
CA TRP A 289 -7.07 9.09 -5.87
C TRP A 289 -6.36 10.09 -4.96
N ARG A 290 -6.98 11.21 -4.62
CA ARG A 290 -6.47 12.14 -3.60
C ARG A 290 -6.67 11.64 -2.17
N ARG A 291 -7.49 10.61 -1.97
CA ARG A 291 -7.86 10.03 -0.68
C ARG A 291 -7.39 8.58 -0.50
N TRP A 292 -7.11 7.89 -1.59
CA TRP A 292 -6.60 6.52 -1.64
C TRP A 292 -5.11 6.50 -1.92
N HIS A 293 -4.33 5.76 -1.10
CA HIS A 293 -2.88 5.57 -1.27
C HIS A 293 -2.15 6.89 -1.59
N MET A 294 -2.39 7.88 -0.75
CA MET A 294 -1.98 9.27 -0.97
C MET A 294 -0.47 9.42 -1.16
N THR A 295 0.31 8.55 -0.48
CA THR A 295 1.78 8.59 -0.56
C THR A 295 2.30 8.09 -1.91
N LEU A 296 1.67 7.06 -2.50
CA LEU A 296 1.98 6.60 -3.85
C LEU A 296 1.63 7.66 -4.90
N SER A 297 0.40 8.21 -4.83
CA SER A 297 -0.05 9.28 -5.71
C SER A 297 0.85 10.52 -5.59
N GLY A 298 1.28 10.85 -4.37
CA GLY A 298 2.26 11.91 -4.11
C GLY A 298 3.62 11.63 -4.73
N TRP A 299 4.10 10.39 -4.66
CA TRP A 299 5.36 9.98 -5.25
C TRP A 299 5.33 10.12 -6.78
N PHE A 300 4.32 9.53 -7.46
CA PHE A 300 4.18 9.67 -8.91
C PHE A 300 3.99 11.11 -9.36
N ARG A 301 3.25 11.92 -8.58
CA ARG A 301 3.09 13.34 -8.87
C ARG A 301 4.43 14.08 -8.88
N GLU A 302 5.29 13.86 -7.89
CA GLU A 302 6.53 14.62 -7.71
C GLU A 302 7.67 14.13 -8.59
N TYR A 303 7.77 12.81 -8.79
CA TYR A 303 8.91 12.23 -9.51
C TYR A 303 8.61 11.88 -10.96
N VAL A 304 7.34 11.86 -11.38
CA VAL A 304 6.94 11.56 -12.77
C VAL A 304 6.12 12.70 -13.38
N TYR A 305 4.96 13.04 -12.77
CA TYR A 305 4.02 13.99 -13.38
C TYR A 305 4.58 15.40 -13.53
N ILE A 306 5.18 15.95 -12.47
CA ILE A 306 5.76 17.29 -12.47
C ILE A 306 6.96 17.38 -13.43
N PRO A 307 7.95 16.47 -13.44
CA PRO A 307 9.05 16.47 -14.40
C PRO A 307 8.60 16.38 -15.86
N LEU A 308 7.52 15.67 -16.17
CA LEU A 308 6.94 15.61 -17.51
C LEU A 308 6.25 16.95 -17.94
N GLY A 309 6.21 17.96 -17.06
CA GLY A 309 5.63 19.26 -17.30
C GLY A 309 4.32 19.53 -16.53
N GLY A 310 3.80 18.56 -15.79
CA GLY A 310 2.60 18.71 -14.97
C GLY A 310 1.39 19.21 -15.78
N ASN A 311 0.70 20.22 -15.26
CA ASN A 311 -0.45 20.88 -15.90
C ASN A 311 -0.08 22.21 -16.61
N ARG A 312 1.22 22.58 -16.63
CA ARG A 312 1.67 23.91 -17.11
C ARG A 312 1.80 23.98 -18.63
N LYS A 313 1.88 22.85 -19.34
CA LYS A 313 2.13 22.76 -20.79
C LYS A 313 0.87 22.48 -21.62
N GLY A 314 -0.30 22.89 -21.13
CA GLY A 314 -1.58 22.75 -21.81
C GLY A 314 -2.24 21.37 -21.65
N LEU A 315 -3.50 21.27 -22.09
CA LEU A 315 -4.37 20.13 -21.84
C LEU A 315 -3.87 18.80 -22.47
N LYS A 316 -3.39 18.88 -23.72
CA LYS A 316 -2.88 17.67 -24.43
C LYS A 316 -1.70 17.04 -23.67
N ARG A 317 -0.75 17.86 -23.21
CA ARG A 317 0.38 17.39 -22.40
C ARG A 317 -0.07 16.84 -21.05
N GLN A 318 -1.07 17.44 -20.45
CA GLN A 318 -1.63 16.98 -19.18
C GLN A 318 -2.29 15.60 -19.32
N ILE A 319 -3.07 15.34 -20.39
CA ILE A 319 -3.66 14.03 -20.66
C ILE A 319 -2.56 12.98 -20.90
N PHE A 320 -1.52 13.31 -21.66
CA PHE A 320 -0.36 12.44 -21.83
C PHE A 320 0.33 12.11 -20.50
N ASN A 321 0.53 13.12 -19.64
CA ASN A 321 1.14 12.90 -18.32
C ASN A 321 0.26 11.99 -17.42
N LEU A 322 -1.06 12.13 -17.47
CA LEU A 322 -1.99 11.24 -16.78
C LEU A 322 -1.87 9.81 -17.32
N PHE A 323 -1.82 9.64 -18.66
CA PHE A 323 -1.61 8.32 -19.26
C PHE A 323 -0.34 7.64 -18.73
N VAL A 324 0.78 8.36 -18.73
CA VAL A 324 2.06 7.82 -18.23
C VAL A 324 1.98 7.44 -16.75
N VAL A 325 1.39 8.29 -15.92
CA VAL A 325 1.26 8.05 -14.48
C VAL A 325 0.39 6.83 -14.19
N GLU A 326 -0.79 6.74 -14.80
CA GLU A 326 -1.72 5.64 -14.54
C GLU A 326 -1.20 4.31 -15.08
N LEU A 327 -0.55 4.33 -16.26
CA LEU A 327 0.11 3.15 -16.82
C LEU A 327 1.23 2.66 -15.90
N LEU A 328 2.11 3.55 -15.43
CA LEU A 328 3.17 3.19 -14.50
C LEU A 328 2.64 2.74 -13.14
N THR A 329 1.53 3.32 -12.67
CA THR A 329 0.85 2.89 -11.45
C THR A 329 0.32 1.47 -11.60
N GLY A 330 -0.32 1.15 -12.72
CA GLY A 330 -0.75 -0.22 -13.03
C GLY A 330 0.41 -1.21 -13.05
N ILE A 331 1.46 -0.90 -13.82
CA ILE A 331 2.68 -1.72 -13.89
C ILE A 331 3.30 -1.89 -12.49
N TRP A 332 3.35 -0.85 -11.67
CA TRP A 332 3.93 -0.92 -10.33
C TRP A 332 3.18 -1.89 -9.41
N HIS A 333 1.86 -2.00 -9.53
CA HIS A 333 1.06 -2.91 -8.71
C HIS A 333 1.39 -4.38 -8.98
N GLY A 334 1.52 -4.80 -10.23
CA GLY A 334 1.80 -6.20 -10.53
C GLY A 334 2.32 -6.45 -11.93
N ALA A 335 2.96 -7.62 -12.09
CA ALA A 335 3.50 -8.09 -13.35
C ALA A 335 2.46 -9.02 -14.03
N ASP A 336 1.28 -8.46 -14.35
CA ASP A 336 0.23 -9.16 -15.08
C ASP A 336 -0.59 -8.14 -15.91
N TRP A 337 -1.27 -8.62 -16.92
CA TRP A 337 -2.07 -7.80 -17.85
C TRP A 337 -3.28 -7.14 -17.18
N ASN A 338 -3.88 -7.77 -16.17
CA ASN A 338 -4.99 -7.17 -15.41
C ASN A 338 -4.60 -5.83 -14.77
N PHE A 339 -3.37 -5.71 -14.23
CA PHE A 339 -2.89 -4.45 -13.64
C PHE A 339 -2.64 -3.37 -14.69
N ILE A 340 -2.14 -3.74 -15.88
CA ILE A 340 -1.98 -2.81 -16.99
C ILE A 340 -3.35 -2.28 -17.44
N CYS A 341 -4.32 -3.16 -17.62
CA CYS A 341 -5.69 -2.78 -17.98
C CYS A 341 -6.36 -1.95 -16.91
N TRP A 342 -6.12 -2.27 -15.63
CA TRP A 342 -6.59 -1.48 -14.49
C TRP A 342 -6.02 -0.05 -14.52
N GLY A 343 -4.73 0.13 -14.79
CA GLY A 343 -4.12 1.45 -14.97
C GLY A 343 -4.73 2.21 -16.15
N LEU A 344 -4.91 1.56 -17.30
CA LEU A 344 -5.58 2.16 -18.48
C LEU A 344 -7.04 2.52 -18.21
N TYR A 345 -7.77 1.69 -17.48
CA TYR A 345 -9.14 1.98 -17.04
C TYR A 345 -9.20 3.30 -16.24
N TYR A 346 -8.35 3.48 -15.25
CA TYR A 346 -8.32 4.72 -14.47
C TYR A 346 -7.82 5.91 -15.28
N PHE A 347 -6.88 5.71 -16.19
CA PHE A 347 -6.49 6.77 -17.13
C PHE A 347 -7.70 7.26 -17.93
N ILE A 348 -8.48 6.35 -18.52
CA ILE A 348 -9.66 6.72 -19.31
C ILE A 348 -10.67 7.48 -18.45
N LEU A 349 -10.97 6.99 -17.24
CA LEU A 349 -11.90 7.65 -16.35
C LEU A 349 -11.44 9.06 -15.95
N LEU A 350 -10.18 9.23 -15.58
CA LEU A 350 -9.60 10.54 -15.23
C LEU A 350 -9.59 11.50 -16.42
N ALA A 351 -9.30 11.01 -17.63
CA ALA A 351 -9.35 11.81 -18.84
C ALA A 351 -10.80 12.26 -19.16
N VAL A 352 -11.77 11.35 -19.06
CA VAL A 352 -13.21 11.66 -19.27
C VAL A 352 -13.71 12.63 -18.21
N GLU A 353 -13.39 12.41 -16.93
CA GLU A 353 -13.75 13.37 -15.88
C GLU A 353 -13.21 14.74 -16.19
N LYS A 354 -11.92 14.84 -16.51
CA LYS A 354 -11.27 16.11 -16.76
C LYS A 354 -11.80 16.86 -17.97
N LEU A 355 -12.10 16.13 -19.04
CA LEU A 355 -12.55 16.72 -20.30
C LEU A 355 -14.04 17.07 -20.28
N LEU A 356 -14.87 16.24 -19.61
CA LEU A 356 -16.31 16.28 -19.77
C LEU A 356 -17.09 16.39 -18.46
N LEU A 357 -16.76 15.58 -17.44
CA LEU A 357 -17.68 15.30 -16.34
C LEU A 357 -17.42 16.13 -15.08
N LEU A 358 -16.18 16.59 -14.83
CA LEU A 358 -15.78 17.13 -13.52
C LEU A 358 -16.71 18.26 -13.04
N LYS A 359 -17.06 19.21 -13.93
CA LYS A 359 -17.97 20.33 -13.62
C LYS A 359 -19.40 19.91 -13.25
N TYR A 360 -19.85 18.74 -13.75
CA TYR A 360 -21.18 18.20 -13.44
C TYR A 360 -21.12 17.40 -12.12
N LEU A 361 -20.04 16.66 -11.88
CA LEU A 361 -19.80 15.95 -10.63
C LEU A 361 -19.72 16.89 -9.44
N GLU A 362 -19.08 18.05 -9.58
CA GLU A 362 -19.00 19.07 -8.54
C GLU A 362 -20.36 19.63 -8.11
N LYS A 363 -21.31 19.73 -9.04
CA LYS A 363 -22.66 20.27 -8.79
C LYS A 363 -23.62 19.25 -8.19
N GLY A 364 -23.41 17.95 -8.43
CA GLY A 364 -24.27 16.89 -7.93
C GLY A 364 -24.15 16.67 -6.43
N LYS A 365 -25.21 16.21 -5.76
CA LYS A 365 -25.16 15.88 -4.32
C LYS A 365 -25.01 14.38 -4.05
N VAL A 366 -25.80 13.53 -4.68
CA VAL A 366 -25.88 12.08 -4.44
C VAL A 366 -25.28 11.27 -5.59
N TRP A 367 -25.66 11.56 -6.82
CA TRP A 367 -25.24 10.78 -7.98
C TRP A 367 -23.72 10.71 -8.20
N PRO A 368 -22.89 11.74 -7.83
CA PRO A 368 -21.45 11.62 -7.95
C PRO A 368 -20.88 10.53 -7.06
N HIS A 369 -21.43 10.31 -5.87
CA HIS A 369 -21.00 9.22 -4.99
C HIS A 369 -21.34 7.86 -5.59
N ILE A 370 -22.53 7.70 -6.17
CA ILE A 370 -22.97 6.45 -6.84
C ILE A 370 -22.07 6.17 -8.04
N TYR A 371 -21.83 7.18 -8.89
CA TYR A 371 -20.90 7.10 -10.02
C TYR A 371 -19.52 6.64 -9.59
N THR A 372 -18.95 7.31 -8.60
CA THR A 372 -17.59 7.03 -8.14
C THR A 372 -17.48 5.65 -7.51
N LEU A 373 -18.40 5.30 -6.61
CA LEU A 373 -18.41 3.98 -5.95
C LEU A 373 -18.58 2.84 -6.95
N PHE A 374 -19.51 2.97 -7.89
CA PHE A 374 -19.72 1.96 -8.93
C PHE A 374 -18.44 1.71 -9.73
N LEU A 375 -17.80 2.76 -10.24
CA LEU A 375 -16.59 2.64 -11.03
C LEU A 375 -15.40 2.13 -10.21
N VAL A 376 -15.30 2.52 -8.94
CA VAL A 376 -14.25 2.03 -8.05
C VAL A 376 -14.43 0.54 -7.77
N VAL A 377 -15.66 0.07 -7.51
CA VAL A 377 -15.94 -1.36 -7.28
C VAL A 377 -15.63 -2.19 -8.54
N VAL A 378 -16.01 -1.68 -9.74
CA VAL A 378 -15.61 -2.30 -11.02
C VAL A 378 -14.09 -2.33 -11.18
N GLY A 379 -13.40 -1.24 -10.84
CA GLY A 379 -11.93 -1.20 -10.82
C GLY A 379 -11.30 -2.25 -9.90
N TRP A 380 -11.88 -2.50 -8.72
CA TRP A 380 -11.40 -3.54 -7.81
C TRP A 380 -11.68 -4.96 -8.32
N ALA A 381 -12.76 -5.18 -9.06
CA ALA A 381 -12.99 -6.44 -9.76
C ALA A 381 -11.92 -6.72 -10.82
N MET A 382 -11.44 -5.67 -11.53
CA MET A 382 -10.29 -5.80 -12.43
C MET A 382 -8.98 -6.12 -11.68
N PHE A 383 -8.80 -5.53 -10.52
CA PHE A 383 -7.58 -5.68 -9.72
C PHE A 383 -7.43 -7.10 -9.16
N VAL A 384 -8.51 -7.74 -8.73
CA VAL A 384 -8.47 -9.07 -8.09
C VAL A 384 -8.31 -10.23 -9.07
N GLY A 385 -8.53 -10.01 -10.35
CA GLY A 385 -8.44 -11.06 -11.38
C GLY A 385 -7.01 -11.44 -11.68
N ASN A 386 -6.46 -12.44 -10.98
CA ASN A 386 -5.07 -12.89 -11.13
C ASN A 386 -4.80 -13.72 -12.38
N ASP A 387 -5.80 -14.07 -13.15
CA ASP A 387 -5.65 -14.85 -14.39
C ASP A 387 -6.46 -14.19 -15.49
N TRP A 388 -5.74 -13.48 -16.37
CA TRP A 388 -6.33 -12.78 -17.50
C TRP A 388 -7.18 -13.69 -18.40
N GLY A 389 -6.79 -14.95 -18.55
CA GLY A 389 -7.45 -15.85 -19.48
C GLY A 389 -8.80 -16.35 -19.01
N VAL A 390 -8.92 -16.80 -17.77
CA VAL A 390 -10.13 -17.50 -17.27
C VAL A 390 -10.79 -16.72 -16.13
N GLY A 391 -10.02 -16.34 -15.11
CA GLY A 391 -10.58 -15.72 -13.90
C GLY A 391 -11.14 -14.33 -14.13
N PHE A 392 -10.38 -13.46 -14.80
CA PHE A 392 -10.78 -12.08 -15.08
C PHE A 392 -11.99 -12.03 -16.00
N ASN A 393 -11.93 -12.68 -17.15
CA ASN A 393 -13.02 -12.67 -18.13
C ASN A 393 -14.31 -13.27 -17.55
N TYR A 394 -14.20 -14.35 -16.79
CA TYR A 394 -15.35 -15.01 -16.21
C TYR A 394 -15.98 -14.20 -15.07
N LEU A 395 -15.18 -13.55 -14.23
CA LEU A 395 -15.67 -12.62 -13.21
C LEU A 395 -16.41 -11.45 -13.84
N PHE A 396 -15.84 -10.84 -14.88
CA PHE A 396 -16.50 -9.75 -15.62
C PHE A 396 -17.77 -10.20 -16.30
N TYR A 397 -17.78 -11.36 -16.97
CA TYR A 397 -18.97 -11.94 -17.54
C TYR A 397 -20.09 -12.05 -16.50
N LYS A 398 -19.78 -12.66 -15.33
CA LYS A 398 -20.75 -12.84 -14.24
C LYS A 398 -21.24 -11.53 -13.62
N LEU A 399 -20.46 -10.47 -13.63
CA LEU A 399 -20.87 -9.15 -13.14
C LEU A 399 -21.91 -8.48 -14.05
N PHE A 400 -21.80 -8.64 -15.36
CA PHE A 400 -22.59 -7.86 -16.32
C PHE A 400 -23.60 -8.69 -17.11
N VAL A 401 -23.43 -10.00 -17.14
CA VAL A 401 -24.41 -10.88 -17.79
C VAL A 401 -25.29 -11.53 -16.72
N PRO A 402 -26.61 -11.26 -16.73
CA PRO A 402 -27.53 -11.83 -15.75
C PRO A 402 -27.46 -13.36 -15.73
N ALA A 403 -27.14 -13.92 -14.59
CA ALA A 403 -27.07 -15.36 -14.39
C ALA A 403 -27.78 -15.72 -13.08
N GLY A 404 -28.59 -16.77 -13.14
CA GLY A 404 -29.16 -17.41 -11.97
C GLY A 404 -28.10 -18.14 -11.15
N GLY A 405 -28.47 -18.59 -9.96
CA GLY A 405 -27.59 -19.33 -9.05
C GLY A 405 -27.92 -19.08 -7.58
N VAL A 406 -26.96 -19.29 -6.70
CA VAL A 406 -27.13 -19.09 -5.26
C VAL A 406 -27.47 -17.61 -4.98
N SER A 407 -28.53 -17.42 -4.16
CA SER A 407 -29.04 -16.09 -3.79
C SER A 407 -28.17 -15.40 -2.76
N PRO A 408 -28.03 -14.05 -2.80
CA PRO A 408 -27.31 -13.29 -1.78
C PRO A 408 -27.99 -13.23 -0.41
N VAL A 409 -29.27 -13.61 -0.30
CA VAL A 409 -30.10 -13.41 0.91
C VAL A 409 -29.47 -14.10 2.13
N TYR A 410 -28.98 -15.32 2.00
CA TYR A 410 -28.32 -16.04 3.08
C TYR A 410 -27.11 -15.28 3.61
N PHE A 411 -26.26 -14.80 2.72
CA PHE A 411 -25.05 -14.06 3.07
C PHE A 411 -25.37 -12.67 3.66
N LEU A 412 -26.37 -11.98 3.12
CA LEU A 412 -26.84 -10.70 3.68
C LEU A 412 -27.40 -10.86 5.08
N ARG A 413 -28.09 -11.96 5.37
CA ARG A 413 -28.60 -12.26 6.72
C ARG A 413 -27.44 -12.49 7.71
N ASN A 414 -26.41 -13.23 7.32
CA ASN A 414 -25.31 -13.60 8.20
C ASN A 414 -24.28 -12.48 8.35
N TYR A 415 -23.97 -11.74 7.29
CA TYR A 415 -22.93 -10.70 7.27
C TYR A 415 -23.50 -9.27 7.28
N GLY A 416 -24.81 -9.10 7.29
CA GLY A 416 -25.46 -7.77 7.12
C GLY A 416 -25.03 -6.74 8.17
N VAL A 417 -24.92 -7.15 9.45
CA VAL A 417 -24.45 -6.28 10.53
C VAL A 417 -22.99 -5.86 10.30
N LEU A 418 -22.12 -6.82 9.93
CA LEU A 418 -20.71 -6.56 9.63
C LEU A 418 -20.57 -5.60 8.45
N LEU A 419 -21.34 -5.80 7.38
CA LEU A 419 -21.35 -4.93 6.21
C LEU A 419 -21.83 -3.52 6.56
N ALA A 420 -22.89 -3.40 7.36
CA ALA A 420 -23.39 -2.09 7.82
C ALA A 420 -22.34 -1.34 8.67
N VAL A 421 -21.70 -2.03 9.61
CA VAL A 421 -20.61 -1.45 10.42
C VAL A 421 -19.44 -1.06 9.51
N SER A 422 -19.08 -1.88 8.54
CA SER A 422 -18.01 -1.60 7.59
C SER A 422 -18.30 -0.33 6.76
N VAL A 423 -19.54 -0.17 6.26
CA VAL A 423 -19.96 1.04 5.54
C VAL A 423 -19.84 2.28 6.41
N VAL A 424 -20.29 2.22 7.67
CA VAL A 424 -20.15 3.33 8.64
C VAL A 424 -18.68 3.66 8.87
N CYS A 425 -17.81 2.66 9.01
CA CYS A 425 -16.36 2.83 9.18
C CYS A 425 -15.65 3.37 7.94
N CYS A 426 -16.28 3.35 6.76
CA CYS A 426 -15.80 4.05 5.57
C CYS A 426 -16.07 5.56 5.57
N THR A 427 -16.73 6.10 6.61
CA THR A 427 -17.12 7.51 6.71
C THR A 427 -16.43 8.21 7.89
N PRO A 428 -16.34 9.56 7.88
CA PRO A 428 -15.80 10.33 9.01
C PRO A 428 -16.63 10.24 10.31
N LEU A 429 -17.76 9.54 10.30
CA LEU A 429 -18.61 9.40 11.49
C LEU A 429 -17.85 8.71 12.63
N ILE A 430 -17.04 7.71 12.31
CA ILE A 430 -16.22 7.00 13.31
C ILE A 430 -15.21 7.93 14.01
N GLU A 431 -14.64 8.88 13.26
CA GLU A 431 -13.73 9.88 13.81
C GLU A 431 -14.46 10.83 14.77
N LYS A 432 -15.67 11.27 14.40
CA LYS A 432 -16.52 12.10 15.29
C LYS A 432 -16.89 11.36 16.58
N ILE A 433 -17.19 10.06 16.49
CA ILE A 433 -17.44 9.23 17.67
C ILE A 433 -16.18 9.15 18.54
N TRP A 434 -15.02 8.92 17.94
CA TRP A 434 -13.75 8.91 18.65
C TRP A 434 -13.45 10.24 19.32
N ASP A 435 -13.71 11.36 18.65
CA ASP A 435 -13.52 12.71 19.19
C ASP A 435 -14.37 12.99 20.45
N LEU A 436 -15.53 12.34 20.55
CA LEU A 436 -16.35 12.38 21.75
C LEU A 436 -15.77 11.49 22.86
N LEU A 437 -15.38 10.28 22.54
CA LEU A 437 -14.86 9.30 23.50
C LEU A 437 -13.51 9.72 24.09
N LYS A 438 -12.63 10.32 23.30
CA LYS A 438 -11.28 10.72 23.75
C LYS A 438 -11.27 11.91 24.72
N LYS A 439 -12.39 12.64 24.87
CA LYS A 439 -12.49 13.79 25.79
C LYS A 439 -12.26 13.40 27.25
N ARG A 440 -12.67 12.20 27.64
CA ARG A 440 -12.47 11.66 28.99
C ARG A 440 -11.40 10.58 28.96
N THR A 441 -10.39 10.67 29.80
CA THR A 441 -9.29 9.70 29.86
C THR A 441 -9.78 8.27 30.07
N ALA A 442 -10.77 8.08 30.96
CA ALA A 442 -11.34 6.75 31.23
C ALA A 442 -11.96 6.10 29.97
N THR A 443 -12.81 6.85 29.22
CA THR A 443 -13.44 6.33 28.00
C THR A 443 -12.42 6.11 26.88
N ARG A 444 -11.41 7.00 26.78
CA ARG A 444 -10.31 6.85 25.83
C ARG A 444 -9.53 5.55 26.06
N VAL A 445 -9.05 5.34 27.29
CA VAL A 445 -8.29 4.15 27.68
C VAL A 445 -9.14 2.90 27.53
N ALA A 446 -10.40 2.92 28.04
CA ALA A 446 -11.31 1.78 27.92
C ALA A 446 -11.54 1.37 26.47
N THR A 447 -11.77 2.33 25.56
CA THR A 447 -11.98 2.04 24.13
C THR A 447 -10.76 1.37 23.51
N VAL A 448 -9.55 1.92 23.76
CA VAL A 448 -8.31 1.34 23.22
C VAL A 448 -8.07 -0.07 23.77
N LEU A 449 -8.27 -0.28 25.08
CA LEU A 449 -8.11 -1.60 25.70
C LEU A 449 -9.12 -2.62 25.16
N VAL A 450 -10.40 -2.25 25.04
CA VAL A 450 -11.44 -3.14 24.49
C VAL A 450 -11.08 -3.53 23.05
N LEU A 451 -10.72 -2.57 22.21
CA LEU A 451 -10.33 -2.86 20.83
C LEU A 451 -9.08 -3.74 20.76
N LEU A 452 -8.08 -3.51 21.63
CA LEU A 452 -6.88 -4.33 21.67
C LEU A 452 -7.18 -5.76 22.11
N VAL A 453 -7.99 -5.94 23.15
CA VAL A 453 -8.38 -7.27 23.65
C VAL A 453 -9.20 -8.02 22.61
N LEU A 454 -10.19 -7.39 21.99
CA LEU A 454 -11.00 -8.01 20.94
C LEU A 454 -10.15 -8.39 19.72
N SER A 455 -9.26 -7.47 19.28
CA SER A 455 -8.36 -7.74 18.16
C SER A 455 -7.42 -8.90 18.48
N THR A 456 -6.86 -8.94 19.69
CA THR A 456 -5.99 -10.04 20.13
C THR A 456 -6.74 -11.37 20.20
N ALA A 457 -7.95 -11.39 20.76
CA ALA A 457 -8.78 -12.58 20.82
C ALA A 457 -9.08 -13.13 19.40
N TYR A 458 -9.37 -12.23 18.46
CA TYR A 458 -9.59 -12.62 17.07
C TYR A 458 -8.32 -13.20 16.42
N VAL A 459 -7.16 -12.57 16.63
CA VAL A 459 -5.86 -13.06 16.11
C VAL A 459 -5.50 -14.43 16.67
N VAL A 460 -5.81 -14.69 17.94
CA VAL A 460 -5.58 -16.01 18.57
C VAL A 460 -6.51 -17.07 18.00
N GLY A 461 -7.77 -16.72 17.71
CA GLY A 461 -8.78 -17.67 17.20
C GLY A 461 -8.75 -17.87 15.68
N SER A 462 -8.06 -17.01 14.93
CA SER A 462 -8.01 -17.10 13.47
C SER A 462 -6.73 -17.79 12.99
N THR A 463 -6.84 -18.56 11.91
CA THR A 463 -5.67 -18.95 11.10
C THR A 463 -5.11 -17.69 10.44
N ASN A 464 -3.77 -17.55 10.42
CA ASN A 464 -3.06 -16.39 9.89
C ASN A 464 -3.64 -15.92 8.54
N SER A 465 -4.21 -14.71 8.51
CA SER A 465 -4.60 -14.04 7.28
C SER A 465 -3.45 -13.14 6.84
N PRO A 466 -2.73 -13.48 5.75
CA PRO A 466 -1.68 -12.61 5.23
C PRO A 466 -2.29 -11.28 4.77
N PHE A 467 -1.49 -10.23 4.78
CA PHE A 467 -1.87 -8.96 4.20
C PHE A 467 -2.09 -9.13 2.70
N LEU A 468 -3.23 -8.68 2.17
CA LEU A 468 -3.59 -8.85 0.75
C LEU A 468 -2.50 -8.36 -0.21
N TYR A 469 -1.83 -7.29 0.14
CA TYR A 469 -0.78 -6.69 -0.67
C TYR A 469 0.47 -7.56 -0.86
N PHE A 470 0.64 -8.64 -0.10
CA PHE A 470 1.73 -9.60 -0.31
C PHE A 470 1.47 -10.52 -1.51
N ASN A 471 0.25 -10.51 -2.03
CA ASN A 471 -0.14 -11.33 -3.18
C ASN A 471 0.04 -10.61 -4.54
N PHE A 472 0.52 -9.35 -4.53
CA PHE A 472 0.67 -8.51 -5.73
C PHE A 472 2.10 -8.13 -6.05
#